data_bce846cb596e4863fb310ccf651bb0ab
#
_entry.id   bce846cb596e4863fb310ccf651bb0ab
#
_cell.length_a   1.000
_cell.length_b   1.000
_cell.length_c   1.000
_cell.angle_alpha   90.00
_cell.angle_beta   90.00
_cell.angle_gamma   90.00
#
_symmetry.space_group_name_H-M   'P 1'
#
loop_
_entity.id
_entity.type
_entity.pdbx_description
1 polymer ?
#
loop_
_entity_poly.entity_id
_entity_poly.type
_entity_poly.pdbx_seq_one_letter_code
_entity_poly.pdbx_strand_id
1 'polypeptide(L)'
;MGEEKRVFLGGTCNESLWRDKLIPMLKIDYFNPVVDDWTEECMIEERKQRAKCDFCLYVITPLMTGVYSIAEVIDDSNKRPNRTVFCFLDEDYVNAINKEGVLRKTFDYAQQKSLDQVGKMVERNGGKYYKTLAEVAEYLNNN
;
A
#
# COMPACT_ATOMS: atom_id res chain seq x y z
N MET A 1 -4.48 23.62 -16.30
CA MET A 1 -3.47 22.75 -15.70
C MET A 1 -3.84 22.45 -14.26
N GLY A 2 -4.06 21.21 -13.98
CA GLY A 2 -4.31 20.79 -12.60
C GLY A 2 -3.01 20.73 -11.81
N GLU A 3 -3.12 20.86 -10.50
CA GLU A 3 -2.02 20.58 -9.60
C GLU A 3 -1.67 19.10 -9.71
N GLU A 4 -0.39 18.78 -9.53
CA GLU A 4 0.06 17.41 -9.50
C GLU A 4 -0.57 16.69 -8.30
N LYS A 5 -1.18 15.55 -8.55
CA LYS A 5 -1.76 14.74 -7.48
C LYS A 5 -0.67 13.99 -6.74
N ARG A 6 -0.97 13.65 -5.50
CA ARG A 6 -0.04 12.94 -4.60
C ARG A 6 -0.73 11.73 -4.01
N VAL A 7 0.00 10.61 -3.94
CA VAL A 7 -0.47 9.38 -3.30
C VAL A 7 0.36 9.06 -2.05
N PHE A 8 -0.34 8.69 -0.98
CA PHE A 8 0.27 8.18 0.24
C PHE A 8 0.54 6.68 0.07
N LEU A 9 1.78 6.25 0.28
CA LEU A 9 2.21 4.87 0.04
C LEU A 9 2.24 4.06 1.36
N GLY A 10 1.07 3.68 1.84
CA GLY A 10 0.91 2.87 3.05
C GLY A 10 1.00 1.36 2.76
N GLY A 11 1.06 0.57 3.82
CA GLY A 11 1.07 -0.89 3.73
C GLY A 11 2.34 -1.53 4.25
N THR A 12 2.62 -2.74 3.78
CA THR A 12 3.74 -3.55 4.27
C THR A 12 5.08 -2.81 4.17
N CYS A 13 5.82 -2.81 5.27
CA CYS A 13 7.20 -2.33 5.33
C CYS A 13 8.16 -3.54 5.31
N ASN A 14 8.83 -3.85 6.39
CA ASN A 14 9.60 -5.09 6.62
C ASN A 14 10.48 -5.52 5.44
N GLU A 15 11.24 -4.58 4.87
CA GLU A 15 12.15 -4.83 3.76
C GLU A 15 11.45 -5.21 2.43
N SER A 16 10.13 -5.09 2.36
CA SER A 16 9.42 -5.27 1.10
C SER A 16 9.81 -4.19 0.10
N LEU A 17 10.05 -4.58 -1.12
CA LEU A 17 10.47 -3.68 -2.21
C LEU A 17 9.30 -3.24 -3.08
N TRP A 18 8.07 -3.41 -2.63
CA TRP A 18 6.94 -3.04 -3.47
C TRP A 18 6.90 -1.55 -3.81
N ARG A 19 7.33 -0.70 -2.86
CA ARG A 19 7.39 0.76 -3.12
C ARG A 19 8.42 1.08 -4.19
N ASP A 20 9.58 0.44 -4.11
CA ASP A 20 10.66 0.63 -5.10
C ASP A 20 10.24 0.17 -6.49
N LYS A 21 9.37 -0.82 -6.57
CA LYS A 21 8.83 -1.30 -7.85
C LYS A 21 7.74 -0.40 -8.39
N LEU A 22 6.89 0.15 -7.52
CA LEU A 22 5.78 1.01 -7.91
C LEU A 22 6.23 2.41 -8.33
N ILE A 23 7.12 3.02 -7.54
CA ILE A 23 7.51 4.42 -7.72
C ILE A 23 7.93 4.75 -9.16
N PRO A 24 8.76 3.93 -9.84
CA PRO A 24 9.11 4.22 -11.24
C PRO A 24 7.93 4.19 -12.21
N MET A 25 6.82 3.56 -11.85
CA MET A 25 5.63 3.49 -12.69
C MET A 25 4.73 4.70 -12.52
N LEU A 26 4.93 5.49 -11.45
CA LEU A 26 4.06 6.63 -11.13
C LEU A 26 4.42 7.85 -11.96
N LYS A 27 3.38 8.54 -12.45
CA LYS A 27 3.48 9.84 -13.10
C LYS A 27 3.01 10.98 -12.20
N ILE A 28 2.56 10.64 -10.99
CA ILE A 28 2.11 11.61 -9.98
C ILE A 28 3.11 11.63 -8.83
N ASP A 29 3.00 12.63 -7.97
CA ASP A 29 3.82 12.75 -6.76
C ASP A 29 3.41 11.69 -5.73
N TYR A 30 4.30 11.41 -4.80
CA TYR A 30 4.03 10.41 -3.75
C TYR A 30 4.66 10.84 -2.43
N PHE A 31 4.09 10.32 -1.34
CA PHE A 31 4.69 10.40 0.00
C PHE A 31 5.01 8.98 0.46
N ASN A 32 6.27 8.71 0.75
CA ASN A 32 6.73 7.43 1.28
C ASN A 32 6.92 7.55 2.80
N PRO A 33 6.05 6.90 3.62
CA PRO A 33 6.13 7.03 5.07
C PRO A 33 7.25 6.21 5.72
N VAL A 34 7.96 5.40 4.95
CA VAL A 34 9.02 4.52 5.49
C VAL A 34 10.23 5.36 5.89
N VAL A 35 10.63 5.24 7.16
CA VAL A 35 11.80 5.94 7.72
C VAL A 35 12.62 4.95 8.55
N ASP A 36 13.92 5.25 8.68
CA ASP A 36 14.83 4.41 9.48
C ASP A 36 14.53 4.52 10.97
N ASP A 37 14.32 5.74 11.45
CA ASP A 37 14.00 6.03 12.85
C ASP A 37 12.58 6.57 12.97
N TRP A 38 11.73 5.82 13.64
CA TRP A 38 10.33 6.20 13.85
C TRP A 38 10.23 7.15 15.05
N THR A 39 9.91 8.39 14.80
CA THR A 39 9.76 9.44 15.83
C THR A 39 8.31 9.92 15.91
N GLU A 40 8.00 10.68 16.97
CA GLU A 40 6.67 11.28 17.11
C GLU A 40 6.38 12.26 15.95
N GLU A 41 7.40 13.00 15.51
CA GLU A 41 7.26 13.90 14.36
C GLU A 41 6.93 13.13 13.08
N CYS A 42 7.51 11.94 12.90
CA CYS A 42 7.19 11.07 11.76
C CYS A 42 5.74 10.63 11.80
N MET A 43 5.22 10.29 12.98
CA MET A 43 3.82 9.90 13.16
C MET A 43 2.87 11.05 12.83
N ILE A 44 3.21 12.25 13.24
CA ILE A 44 2.42 13.46 12.98
C ILE A 44 2.40 13.75 11.48
N GLU A 45 3.56 13.67 10.82
CA GLU A 45 3.68 13.90 9.39
C GLU A 45 2.93 12.84 8.59
N GLU A 46 3.00 11.58 9.01
CA GLU A 46 2.25 10.50 8.36
C GLU A 46 0.75 10.75 8.39
N ARG A 47 0.21 11.11 9.56
CA ARG A 47 -1.22 11.42 9.68
C ARG A 47 -1.62 12.60 8.82
N LYS A 48 -0.75 13.61 8.75
CA LYS A 48 -0.95 14.80 7.95
C LYS A 48 -1.01 14.46 6.46
N GLN A 49 -0.03 13.69 5.97
CA GLN A 49 0.03 13.28 4.58
C GLN A 49 -1.15 12.38 4.21
N ARG A 50 -1.50 11.45 5.08
CA ARG A 50 -2.66 10.57 4.90
C ARG A 50 -3.95 11.38 4.73
N ALA A 51 -4.10 12.47 5.48
CA ALA A 51 -5.27 13.34 5.39
C ALA A 51 -5.25 14.22 4.13
N LYS A 52 -4.08 14.63 3.67
CA LYS A 52 -3.90 15.59 2.58
C LYS A 52 -3.77 14.98 1.19
N CYS A 53 -3.15 13.80 1.07
CA CYS A 53 -2.89 13.19 -0.23
C CYS A 53 -4.20 12.96 -0.99
N ASP A 54 -4.13 13.09 -2.31
CA ASP A 54 -5.28 12.86 -3.18
C ASP A 54 -5.71 11.40 -3.17
N PHE A 55 -4.75 10.50 -2.96
CA PHE A 55 -4.99 9.07 -2.83
C PHE A 55 -4.25 8.51 -1.63
N CYS A 56 -4.87 7.53 -0.97
CA CYS A 56 -4.25 6.72 0.05
C CYS A 56 -4.20 5.28 -0.45
N LEU A 57 -3.01 4.83 -0.80
CA LEU A 57 -2.78 3.47 -1.27
C LEU A 57 -2.27 2.62 -0.11
N TYR A 58 -2.79 1.41 -0.01
CA TYR A 58 -2.31 0.41 0.95
C TYR A 58 -2.01 -0.87 0.21
N VAL A 59 -0.73 -1.27 0.20
CA VAL A 59 -0.29 -2.52 -0.44
C VAL A 59 0.13 -3.49 0.66
N ILE A 60 -0.47 -4.66 0.67
CA ILE A 60 -0.17 -5.71 1.63
C ILE A 60 0.56 -6.85 0.92
N THR A 61 1.67 -7.29 1.50
CA THR A 61 2.46 -8.41 0.96
C THR A 61 2.69 -9.47 2.02
N PRO A 62 3.14 -10.69 1.62
CA PRO A 62 3.45 -11.75 2.59
C PRO A 62 4.56 -11.42 3.60
N LEU A 63 5.27 -10.31 3.45
CA LEU A 63 6.23 -9.84 4.44
C LEU A 63 5.58 -9.08 5.59
N MET A 64 4.27 -8.87 5.53
CA MET A 64 3.52 -8.20 6.58
C MET A 64 3.66 -8.93 7.92
N THR A 65 3.96 -8.17 8.97
CA THR A 65 3.93 -8.68 10.35
C THR A 65 2.90 -7.95 11.19
N GLY A 66 2.77 -6.63 11.01
CA GLY A 66 1.73 -5.85 11.66
C GLY A 66 0.47 -5.82 10.81
N VAL A 67 -0.66 -5.52 11.45
CA VAL A 67 -1.98 -5.52 10.79
C VAL A 67 -2.61 -4.13 10.75
N TYR A 68 -1.92 -3.11 11.24
CA TYR A 68 -2.51 -1.78 11.37
C TYR A 68 -2.91 -1.16 10.04
N SER A 69 -2.15 -1.43 8.98
CA SER A 69 -2.49 -0.93 7.64
C SER A 69 -3.84 -1.44 7.15
N ILE A 70 -4.24 -2.65 7.58
CA ILE A 70 -5.56 -3.19 7.24
C ILE A 70 -6.65 -2.36 7.92
N ALA A 71 -6.46 -2.01 9.20
CA ALA A 71 -7.38 -1.14 9.91
C ALA A 71 -7.44 0.25 9.25
N GLU A 72 -6.29 0.78 8.86
CA GLU A 72 -6.22 2.09 8.21
C GLU A 72 -6.95 2.12 6.87
N VAL A 73 -6.78 1.09 6.03
CA VAL A 73 -7.44 1.06 4.73
C VAL A 73 -8.96 0.99 4.87
N ILE A 74 -9.45 0.24 5.85
CA ILE A 74 -10.89 0.16 6.10
C ILE A 74 -11.42 1.49 6.64
N ASP A 75 -10.69 2.11 7.58
CA ASP A 75 -11.05 3.43 8.10
C ASP A 75 -11.12 4.46 6.96
N ASP A 76 -10.11 4.49 6.10
CA ASP A 76 -10.09 5.40 4.95
C ASP A 76 -11.21 5.09 3.97
N SER A 77 -11.51 3.82 3.72
CA SER A 77 -12.58 3.46 2.78
C SER A 77 -13.95 3.92 3.28
N ASN A 78 -14.12 4.05 4.59
CA ASN A 78 -15.35 4.61 5.18
C ASN A 78 -15.37 6.14 5.17
N LYS A 79 -14.25 6.77 5.47
CA LYS A 79 -14.16 8.23 5.61
C LYS A 79 -13.91 8.97 4.30
N ARG A 80 -13.16 8.35 3.39
CA ARG A 80 -12.74 8.98 2.13
C ARG A 80 -12.62 7.94 1.02
N PRO A 81 -13.76 7.31 0.67
CA PRO A 81 -13.74 6.20 -0.30
C PRO A 81 -13.16 6.59 -1.66
N ASN A 82 -13.39 7.82 -2.12
CA ASN A 82 -12.92 8.27 -3.42
C ASN A 82 -11.39 8.36 -3.53
N ARG A 83 -10.68 8.29 -2.40
CA ARG A 83 -9.22 8.38 -2.35
C ARG A 83 -8.55 7.07 -1.97
N THR A 84 -9.31 6.07 -1.59
CA THR A 84 -8.76 4.83 -1.01
C THR A 84 -8.53 3.77 -2.07
N VAL A 85 -7.31 3.25 -2.11
CA VAL A 85 -6.92 2.18 -3.03
C VAL A 85 -6.26 1.07 -2.22
N PHE A 86 -6.74 -0.14 -2.39
CA PHE A 86 -6.20 -1.33 -1.74
C PHE A 86 -5.65 -2.31 -2.77
N CYS A 87 -4.51 -2.90 -2.47
CA CYS A 87 -3.88 -3.94 -3.29
C CYS A 87 -3.23 -4.95 -2.36
N PHE A 88 -3.38 -6.25 -2.61
CA PHE A 88 -2.49 -7.20 -1.97
C PHE A 88 -1.80 -8.05 -3.04
N LEU A 89 -0.53 -8.32 -2.79
CA LEU A 89 0.30 -9.12 -3.69
C LEU A 89 0.38 -10.54 -3.13
N ASP A 90 0.20 -11.54 -3.99
CA ASP A 90 0.21 -12.95 -3.56
C ASP A 90 1.59 -13.38 -3.06
N GLU A 91 2.65 -12.72 -3.51
CA GLU A 91 4.01 -13.08 -3.16
C GLU A 91 4.90 -11.87 -2.96
N ASP A 92 5.96 -12.08 -2.20
CA ASP A 92 7.03 -11.10 -2.02
C ASP A 92 8.34 -11.85 -1.81
N TYR A 93 9.46 -11.14 -1.83
CA TYR A 93 10.77 -11.74 -1.82
C TYR A 93 11.67 -11.11 -0.77
N VAL A 94 12.43 -11.95 -0.05
CA VAL A 94 13.42 -11.50 0.92
C VAL A 94 14.79 -11.85 0.39
N ASN A 95 15.71 -10.89 0.38
CA ASN A 95 17.11 -11.14 0.11
C ASN A 95 17.71 -11.82 1.34
N ALA A 96 18.15 -13.07 1.19
CA ALA A 96 18.77 -13.80 2.27
C ALA A 96 20.24 -13.37 2.37
N ILE A 97 20.57 -12.61 3.41
CA ILE A 97 21.92 -12.02 3.59
C ILE A 97 23.02 -13.08 3.64
N ASN A 98 22.74 -14.25 4.20
CA ASN A 98 23.73 -15.32 4.42
C ASN A 98 23.47 -16.57 3.58
N LYS A 99 22.64 -16.47 2.57
CA LYS A 99 22.31 -17.58 1.68
C LYS A 99 22.32 -17.09 0.25
N GLU A 100 22.74 -17.94 -0.64
CA GLU A 100 22.65 -17.62 -2.05
C GLU A 100 21.18 -17.58 -2.46
N GLY A 101 20.74 -16.44 -3.00
CA GLY A 101 19.44 -16.31 -3.62
C GLY A 101 18.42 -15.49 -2.81
N VAL A 102 17.23 -15.52 -3.32
CA VAL A 102 16.08 -14.75 -2.83
C VAL A 102 15.04 -15.72 -2.29
N LEU A 103 14.56 -15.48 -1.06
CA LEU A 103 13.50 -16.29 -0.49
C LEU A 103 12.13 -15.74 -0.93
N ARG A 104 11.35 -16.59 -1.58
CA ARG A 104 9.98 -16.28 -1.96
C ARG A 104 9.07 -16.52 -0.78
N LYS A 105 8.21 -15.53 -0.47
CA LYS A 105 7.15 -15.64 0.53
C LYS A 105 5.81 -15.55 -0.18
N THR A 106 4.86 -16.35 0.27
CA THR A 106 3.49 -16.35 -0.26
C THR A 106 2.49 -16.34 0.88
N PHE A 107 1.31 -15.84 0.62
CA PHE A 107 0.18 -16.02 1.54
C PHE A 107 -0.36 -17.43 1.40
N ASP A 108 -0.81 -18.02 2.51
CA ASP A 108 -1.56 -19.27 2.44
C ASP A 108 -2.98 -19.00 1.94
N TYR A 109 -3.74 -20.07 1.70
CA TYR A 109 -5.08 -19.95 1.17
C TYR A 109 -6.02 -19.14 2.05
N ALA A 110 -5.95 -19.35 3.39
CA ALA A 110 -6.80 -18.63 4.33
C ALA A 110 -6.49 -17.13 4.33
N GLN A 111 -5.20 -16.78 4.27
CA GLN A 111 -4.79 -15.37 4.21
C GLN A 111 -5.23 -14.71 2.91
N GLN A 112 -5.07 -15.38 1.78
CA GLN A 112 -5.52 -14.88 0.47
C GLN A 112 -7.03 -14.61 0.49
N LYS A 113 -7.79 -15.54 1.03
CA LYS A 113 -9.23 -15.42 1.14
C LYS A 113 -9.64 -14.25 2.02
N SER A 114 -8.96 -14.08 3.15
CA SER A 114 -9.22 -12.97 4.09
C SER A 114 -8.89 -11.62 3.46
N LEU A 115 -7.75 -11.53 2.78
CA LEU A 115 -7.33 -10.28 2.13
C LEU A 115 -8.24 -9.92 0.96
N ASP A 116 -8.74 -10.93 0.24
CA ASP A 116 -9.73 -10.69 -0.81
C ASP A 116 -11.03 -10.10 -0.23
N GLN A 117 -11.44 -10.58 0.94
CA GLN A 117 -12.60 -10.02 1.64
C GLN A 117 -12.36 -8.57 2.07
N VAL A 118 -11.14 -8.24 2.50
CA VAL A 118 -10.76 -6.84 2.80
C VAL A 118 -10.92 -5.98 1.55
N GLY A 119 -10.40 -6.44 0.42
CA GLY A 119 -10.52 -5.73 -0.86
C GLY A 119 -11.97 -5.51 -1.28
N LYS A 120 -12.78 -6.53 -1.15
CA LYS A 120 -14.21 -6.43 -1.47
C LYS A 120 -14.96 -5.46 -0.55
N MET A 121 -14.55 -5.39 0.73
CA MET A 121 -15.11 -4.41 1.65
C MET A 121 -14.74 -3.00 1.24
N VAL A 122 -13.50 -2.78 0.85
CA VAL A 122 -13.05 -1.47 0.33
C VAL A 122 -13.90 -1.07 -0.88
N GLU A 123 -14.14 -1.99 -1.81
CA GLU A 123 -14.98 -1.73 -2.98
C GLU A 123 -16.42 -1.40 -2.60
N ARG A 124 -17.01 -2.15 -1.67
CA ARG A 124 -18.38 -1.89 -1.19
C ARG A 124 -18.51 -0.49 -0.57
N ASN A 125 -17.43 -0.02 0.04
CA ASN A 125 -17.40 1.31 0.64
C ASN A 125 -17.14 2.43 -0.40
N GLY A 126 -16.82 2.05 -1.64
CA GLY A 126 -16.59 3.00 -2.73
C GLY A 126 -15.13 3.20 -3.11
N GLY A 127 -14.20 2.47 -2.49
CA GLY A 127 -12.78 2.52 -2.83
C GLY A 127 -12.44 1.62 -4.02
N LYS A 128 -11.15 1.51 -4.30
CA LYS A 128 -10.62 0.68 -5.40
C LYS A 128 -9.82 -0.48 -4.85
N TYR A 129 -9.91 -1.62 -5.53
CA TYR A 129 -9.21 -2.83 -5.15
C TYR A 129 -8.53 -3.44 -6.37
N TYR A 130 -7.21 -3.61 -6.31
CA TYR A 130 -6.41 -4.18 -7.39
C TYR A 130 -5.50 -5.29 -6.86
N LYS A 131 -5.05 -6.14 -7.76
CA LYS A 131 -4.19 -7.28 -7.42
C LYS A 131 -2.75 -7.12 -7.90
N THR A 132 -2.47 -6.13 -8.73
CA THR A 132 -1.12 -5.90 -9.27
C THR A 132 -0.72 -4.44 -9.14
N LEU A 133 0.58 -4.21 -9.04
CA LEU A 133 1.12 -2.85 -8.99
C LEU A 133 0.91 -2.11 -10.31
N ALA A 134 0.92 -2.82 -11.43
CA ALA A 134 0.66 -2.21 -12.74
C ALA A 134 -0.77 -1.63 -12.80
N GLU A 135 -1.75 -2.35 -12.31
CA GLU A 135 -3.14 -1.87 -12.23
C GLU A 135 -3.25 -0.65 -11.33
N VAL A 136 -2.57 -0.67 -10.18
CA VAL A 136 -2.53 0.46 -9.24
C VAL A 136 -1.95 1.70 -9.93
N ALA A 137 -0.80 1.55 -10.59
CA ALA A 137 -0.14 2.67 -11.28
C ALA A 137 -1.02 3.25 -12.36
N GLU A 138 -1.65 2.39 -13.17
CA GLU A 138 -2.56 2.83 -14.23
C GLU A 138 -3.72 3.66 -13.67
N TYR A 139 -4.34 3.19 -12.60
CA TYR A 139 -5.43 3.93 -11.95
C TYR A 139 -4.96 5.29 -11.43
N LEU A 140 -3.86 5.30 -10.69
CA LEU A 140 -3.33 6.53 -10.08
C LEU A 140 -2.91 7.56 -11.13
N ASN A 141 -2.29 7.09 -12.21
CA ASN A 141 -1.79 7.98 -13.26
C ASN A 141 -2.91 8.60 -14.11
N ASN A 142 -4.08 8.00 -14.15
CA ASN A 142 -5.19 8.41 -15.02
C ASN A 142 -6.37 9.03 -14.23
N ASN A 143 -6.25 9.16 -12.94
CA ASN A 143 -7.30 9.73 -12.10
C ASN A 143 -6.77 10.78 -11.14
#